data_1e1a4c09916a0c914cdd74943b128de5
#
_entry.id   1e1a4c09916a0c914cdd74943b128de5
#
_cell.length_a   1.000
_cell.length_b   1.000
_cell.length_c   1.000
_cell.angle_alpha   90.00
_cell.angle_beta   90.00
_cell.angle_gamma   90.00
#
_symmetry.space_group_name_H-M   'P 1'
#
loop_
_entity.id
_entity.type
_entity.pdbx_description
1 polymer ?
#
loop_
_entity_poly.entity_id
_entity_poly.type
_entity_poly.pdbx_seq_one_letter_code
_entity_poly.pdbx_strand_id
1 'polypeptide(L)'
;MKYLSAWKRWDFKPKWFWISVAVITALKLFLTSFQMGYYTPDLAPLDDTLMYNMAVSITKGEWLGAYDWLTLSKHSFFALWLAVLHWLHIPYLIGGQALYAASCATLTGAFAPVLPERKKKFILYAALLYNPAATAAFTLRVYRDNIFPALCLLVFAGITGYVLRCTNKKAIGWLVLCGVGLGTVYLCREDGIWVWPFVLVAAGVAIWRLARMNETRRKKLRRMALLFASVGVFAACLSAWAGMNQLFYGRFVVSDFSSSEFNAAYGALTRLEAGQEEDGDLIQIPLTQKGRQALYEAKSKYFTALKPWLEDADFQNGYANSETGEYPAGSFYWALRRAAWYAGYYETAQKAQRYFTDLAQEVNALCDSGALEAGPRRSSTAPKITPEYVLPVLKEGFYSLWFCATMQDTAPYMGGISVGRAEDQIQPMEEFLYTRANLAAKAGTAEPYYSPVQMAAYYVLLFIRKIYAVLLIAALAAALCRLFYVIPTVWKDRAQTCQKAAWLAVMGLIGMAVLRAMMIAFVEVASFGIGTYVMYLSSVHPLLIAAAAVGLLAVWKEEENAPAVSL
;
A
#
# COMPACT_ATOMS: atom_id res chain seq x y z
N MET A 1 37.33 -15.13 18.98
CA MET A 1 36.93 -14.28 20.14
C MET A 1 37.49 -12.85 20.09
N LYS A 2 38.73 -12.56 19.73
CA LYS A 2 39.31 -11.19 19.66
C LYS A 2 38.55 -10.25 18.72
N TYR A 3 38.08 -10.71 17.55
CA TYR A 3 37.31 -9.87 16.58
C TYR A 3 35.90 -9.50 17.08
N LEU A 4 35.25 -10.39 17.83
CA LEU A 4 33.93 -10.12 18.44
C LEU A 4 34.04 -9.10 19.59
N SER A 5 35.16 -9.09 20.34
CA SER A 5 35.40 -8.09 21.40
C SER A 5 35.76 -6.71 20.84
N ALA A 6 36.46 -6.65 19.70
CA ALA A 6 36.76 -5.40 18.99
C ALA A 6 35.50 -4.80 18.39
N TRP A 7 34.61 -5.62 17.81
CA TRP A 7 33.31 -5.18 17.30
C TRP A 7 32.42 -4.57 18.40
N LYS A 8 32.39 -5.13 19.60
CA LYS A 8 31.64 -4.59 20.74
C LYS A 8 32.08 -3.18 21.15
N ARG A 9 33.38 -2.84 21.00
CA ARG A 9 33.92 -1.54 21.42
C ARG A 9 33.89 -0.46 20.35
N TRP A 10 33.73 -0.83 19.08
CA TRP A 10 33.73 0.13 17.97
C TRP A 10 32.35 0.74 17.73
N ASP A 11 32.29 2.05 17.53
CA ASP A 11 31.11 2.76 17.03
C ASP A 11 31.53 3.94 16.15
N PHE A 12 30.66 4.41 15.28
CA PHE A 12 30.91 5.55 14.41
C PHE A 12 31.07 6.83 15.23
N LYS A 13 32.08 7.67 14.88
CA LYS A 13 32.05 9.07 15.28
C LYS A 13 30.87 9.78 14.55
N PRO A 14 30.23 10.83 15.15
CA PRO A 14 29.03 11.46 14.57
C PRO A 14 29.19 11.89 13.10
N LYS A 15 30.31 12.53 12.77
CA LYS A 15 30.58 12.99 11.37
C LYS A 15 30.65 11.80 10.40
N TRP A 16 31.37 10.74 10.73
CA TRP A 16 31.51 9.57 9.88
C TRP A 16 30.21 8.78 9.71
N PHE A 17 29.37 8.75 10.75
CA PHE A 17 28.03 8.17 10.63
C PHE A 17 27.20 8.84 9.53
N TRP A 18 27.10 10.18 9.57
CA TRP A 18 26.32 10.90 8.57
C TRP A 18 26.92 10.86 7.17
N ILE A 19 28.27 10.90 7.06
CA ILE A 19 28.94 10.69 5.80
C ILE A 19 28.64 9.30 5.22
N SER A 20 28.71 8.24 6.04
CA SER A 20 28.40 6.89 5.59
C SER A 20 26.95 6.74 5.16
N VAL A 21 25.99 7.33 5.89
CA VAL A 21 24.59 7.36 5.51
C VAL A 21 24.41 8.07 4.16
N ALA A 22 25.02 9.25 3.98
CA ALA A 22 24.93 10.00 2.73
C ALA A 22 25.53 9.21 1.55
N VAL A 23 26.71 8.58 1.74
CA VAL A 23 27.39 7.80 0.70
C VAL A 23 26.53 6.61 0.26
N ILE A 24 26.00 5.80 1.18
CA ILE A 24 25.19 4.65 0.78
C ILE A 24 23.86 5.08 0.14
N THR A 25 23.29 6.21 0.57
CA THR A 25 22.08 6.78 -0.06
C THR A 25 22.40 7.26 -1.48
N ALA A 26 23.49 8.01 -1.66
CA ALA A 26 23.93 8.45 -2.98
C ALA A 26 24.22 7.27 -3.91
N LEU A 27 24.89 6.22 -3.41
CA LEU A 27 25.13 5.00 -4.17
C LEU A 27 23.83 4.30 -4.58
N LYS A 28 22.84 4.24 -3.69
CA LYS A 28 21.51 3.69 -4.03
C LYS A 28 20.84 4.48 -5.14
N LEU A 29 20.81 5.81 -5.04
CA LEU A 29 20.23 6.69 -6.07
C LEU A 29 21.01 6.59 -7.39
N PHE A 30 22.33 6.48 -7.32
CA PHE A 30 23.18 6.25 -8.48
C PHE A 30 22.86 4.92 -9.18
N LEU A 31 22.72 3.82 -8.45
CA LEU A 31 22.31 2.53 -9.03
C LEU A 31 20.91 2.63 -9.66
N THR A 32 19.98 3.36 -9.03
CA THR A 32 18.64 3.58 -9.55
C THR A 32 18.63 4.40 -10.84
N SER A 33 19.54 5.37 -11.01
CA SER A 33 19.61 6.19 -12.24
C SER A 33 19.92 5.39 -13.51
N PHE A 34 20.39 4.16 -13.38
CA PHE A 34 20.60 3.25 -14.50
C PHE A 34 19.40 2.31 -14.76
N GLN A 35 18.40 2.30 -13.90
CA GLN A 35 17.17 1.56 -14.15
C GLN A 35 16.25 2.35 -15.08
N MET A 36 15.43 1.65 -15.82
CA MET A 36 14.43 2.22 -16.74
C MET A 36 13.03 1.96 -16.24
N GLY A 37 12.10 2.87 -16.56
CA GLY A 37 10.70 2.75 -16.18
C GLY A 37 9.97 1.63 -16.92
N TYR A 38 8.99 1.04 -16.27
CA TYR A 38 8.09 0.06 -16.86
C TYR A 38 6.76 0.77 -17.19
N TYR A 39 6.46 0.95 -18.48
CA TYR A 39 5.32 1.69 -19.00
C TYR A 39 4.39 0.75 -19.77
N THR A 40 3.12 0.71 -19.38
CA THR A 40 2.12 -0.20 -19.96
C THR A 40 0.82 0.51 -20.30
N PRO A 41 0.85 1.60 -21.13
CA PRO A 41 -0.34 2.39 -21.40
C PRO A 41 -1.50 1.58 -22.00
N ASP A 42 -1.22 0.63 -22.87
CA ASP A 42 -2.26 -0.19 -23.50
C ASP A 42 -2.73 -1.37 -22.64
N LEU A 43 -1.84 -1.94 -21.81
CA LEU A 43 -2.18 -3.09 -20.97
C LEU A 43 -2.84 -2.71 -19.63
N ALA A 44 -2.64 -1.47 -19.17
CA ALA A 44 -3.15 -1.01 -17.89
C ALA A 44 -3.83 0.36 -17.99
N PRO A 45 -4.85 0.52 -18.87
CA PRO A 45 -5.51 1.80 -19.10
C PRO A 45 -6.25 2.32 -17.86
N LEU A 46 -6.72 1.42 -17.01
CA LEU A 46 -7.44 1.75 -15.76
C LEU A 46 -6.49 1.98 -14.57
N ASP A 47 -5.20 1.71 -14.72
CA ASP A 47 -4.19 1.82 -13.67
C ASP A 47 -3.13 2.88 -14.01
N ASP A 48 -2.12 2.51 -14.80
CA ASP A 48 -0.95 3.33 -15.08
C ASP A 48 -1.33 4.56 -15.91
N THR A 49 -2.06 4.36 -17.00
CA THR A 49 -2.49 5.44 -17.88
C THR A 49 -3.44 6.40 -17.18
N LEU A 50 -4.37 5.89 -16.38
CA LEU A 50 -5.26 6.72 -15.60
C LEU A 50 -4.50 7.65 -14.66
N MET A 51 -3.54 7.13 -13.89
CA MET A 51 -2.75 7.93 -12.95
C MET A 51 -1.85 8.95 -13.67
N TYR A 52 -1.28 8.57 -14.81
CA TYR A 52 -0.49 9.45 -15.65
C TYR A 52 -1.35 10.60 -16.22
N ASN A 53 -2.50 10.30 -16.80
CA ASN A 53 -3.40 11.32 -17.38
C ASN A 53 -3.90 12.30 -16.30
N MET A 54 -4.26 11.79 -15.10
CA MET A 54 -4.60 12.64 -13.98
C MET A 54 -3.43 13.55 -13.57
N ALA A 55 -2.19 13.04 -13.57
CA ALA A 55 -1.02 13.85 -13.27
C ALA A 55 -0.80 14.96 -14.30
N VAL A 56 -0.96 14.66 -15.58
CA VAL A 56 -0.91 15.66 -16.67
C VAL A 56 -1.98 16.73 -16.49
N SER A 57 -3.21 16.34 -16.14
CA SER A 57 -4.30 17.29 -15.86
C SER A 57 -4.00 18.17 -14.65
N ILE A 58 -3.45 17.61 -13.58
CA ILE A 58 -3.02 18.38 -12.40
C ILE A 58 -1.99 19.43 -12.78
N THR A 59 -1.03 19.11 -13.64
CA THR A 59 0.00 20.07 -14.05
C THR A 59 -0.57 21.22 -14.90
N LYS A 60 -1.70 21.02 -15.55
CA LYS A 60 -2.45 22.03 -16.31
C LYS A 60 -3.42 22.85 -15.45
N GLY A 61 -3.59 22.50 -14.16
CA GLY A 61 -4.54 23.15 -13.26
C GLY A 61 -5.98 22.63 -13.37
N GLU A 62 -6.17 21.51 -14.06
CA GLU A 62 -7.49 20.88 -14.32
C GLU A 62 -7.86 19.81 -13.28
N TRP A 63 -7.13 19.75 -12.16
CA TRP A 63 -7.25 18.75 -11.11
C TRP A 63 -7.07 17.32 -11.69
N LEU A 64 -8.04 16.40 -11.50
CA LEU A 64 -7.95 15.04 -12.03
C LEU A 64 -8.44 14.93 -13.50
N GLY A 65 -8.71 16.06 -14.17
CA GLY A 65 -9.19 16.14 -15.55
C GLY A 65 -10.71 16.28 -15.68
N ALA A 66 -11.21 16.17 -16.90
CA ALA A 66 -12.63 16.19 -17.16
C ALA A 66 -13.34 15.05 -16.43
N TYR A 67 -14.57 15.33 -15.93
CA TYR A 67 -15.32 14.32 -15.18
C TYR A 67 -15.85 13.23 -16.13
N ASP A 68 -15.50 12.00 -15.79
CA ASP A 68 -16.03 10.79 -16.40
C ASP A 68 -16.14 9.65 -15.36
N TRP A 69 -16.43 8.44 -15.81
CA TRP A 69 -16.57 7.26 -14.94
C TRP A 69 -15.25 6.81 -14.27
N LEU A 70 -14.10 7.28 -14.75
CA LEU A 70 -12.77 6.99 -14.19
C LEU A 70 -12.28 8.05 -13.20
N THR A 71 -12.75 9.30 -13.32
CA THR A 71 -12.19 10.46 -12.61
C THR A 71 -12.18 10.29 -11.09
N LEU A 72 -13.27 9.80 -10.49
CA LEU A 72 -13.36 9.53 -9.04
C LEU A 72 -13.31 8.03 -8.72
N SER A 73 -12.86 7.17 -9.65
CA SER A 73 -12.89 5.72 -9.45
C SER A 73 -11.89 5.23 -8.41
N LYS A 74 -10.75 5.86 -8.30
CA LYS A 74 -9.62 5.43 -7.46
C LYS A 74 -9.11 6.53 -6.54
N HIS A 75 -8.36 6.12 -5.52
CA HIS A 75 -7.54 7.02 -4.71
C HIS A 75 -6.32 7.46 -5.53
N SER A 76 -6.20 8.76 -5.82
CA SER A 76 -5.32 9.28 -6.86
C SER A 76 -4.14 10.12 -6.34
N PHE A 77 -3.72 9.94 -5.06
CA PHE A 77 -2.56 10.66 -4.51
C PHE A 77 -1.29 10.41 -5.34
N PHE A 78 -1.16 9.24 -5.95
CA PHE A 78 -0.02 8.95 -6.81
C PHE A 78 0.05 9.88 -8.04
N ALA A 79 -1.10 10.28 -8.60
CA ALA A 79 -1.13 11.26 -9.68
C ALA A 79 -0.59 12.63 -9.23
N LEU A 80 -0.96 13.08 -8.02
CA LEU A 80 -0.39 14.29 -7.42
C LEU A 80 1.12 14.15 -7.19
N TRP A 81 1.58 12.98 -6.75
CA TRP A 81 3.00 12.70 -6.61
C TRP A 81 3.76 12.85 -7.94
N LEU A 82 3.23 12.27 -9.03
CA LEU A 82 3.82 12.41 -10.37
C LEU A 82 3.86 13.88 -10.83
N ALA A 83 2.77 14.63 -10.60
CA ALA A 83 2.72 16.06 -10.92
C ALA A 83 3.76 16.87 -10.12
N VAL A 84 3.96 16.57 -8.84
CA VAL A 84 4.99 17.21 -8.01
C VAL A 84 6.39 16.91 -8.53
N LEU A 85 6.67 15.66 -8.91
CA LEU A 85 7.95 15.31 -9.51
C LEU A 85 8.18 16.04 -10.83
N HIS A 86 7.15 16.16 -11.68
CA HIS A 86 7.21 16.90 -12.93
C HIS A 86 7.56 18.37 -12.69
N TRP A 87 6.86 19.07 -11.79
CA TRP A 87 7.14 20.48 -11.46
C TRP A 87 8.55 20.69 -10.90
N LEU A 88 9.07 19.71 -10.16
CA LEU A 88 10.42 19.77 -9.59
C LEU A 88 11.51 19.25 -10.55
N HIS A 89 11.17 18.79 -11.75
CA HIS A 89 12.07 18.15 -12.72
C HIS A 89 12.86 16.97 -12.13
N ILE A 90 12.24 16.21 -11.24
CA ILE A 90 12.85 15.05 -10.60
C ILE A 90 12.45 13.78 -11.38
N PRO A 91 13.42 12.98 -11.87
CA PRO A 91 13.11 11.71 -12.52
C PRO A 91 12.29 10.79 -11.62
N TYR A 92 11.26 10.15 -12.18
CA TYR A 92 10.27 9.36 -11.47
C TYR A 92 10.90 8.33 -10.51
N LEU A 93 11.84 7.50 -11.01
CA LEU A 93 12.47 6.47 -10.19
C LEU A 93 13.33 7.06 -9.07
N ILE A 94 14.02 8.16 -9.33
CA ILE A 94 14.84 8.87 -8.32
C ILE A 94 13.95 9.46 -7.24
N GLY A 95 12.82 10.08 -7.60
CA GLY A 95 11.85 10.61 -6.63
C GLY A 95 11.30 9.53 -5.71
N GLY A 96 10.88 8.40 -6.27
CA GLY A 96 10.39 7.25 -5.49
C GLY A 96 11.45 6.70 -4.52
N GLN A 97 12.68 6.52 -4.99
CA GLN A 97 13.78 6.02 -4.14
C GLN A 97 14.24 7.04 -3.08
N ALA A 98 14.19 8.34 -3.38
CA ALA A 98 14.47 9.39 -2.38
C ALA A 98 13.43 9.38 -1.25
N LEU A 99 12.13 9.26 -1.59
CA LEU A 99 11.06 9.10 -0.60
C LEU A 99 11.25 7.82 0.22
N TYR A 100 11.60 6.70 -0.42
CA TYR A 100 11.86 5.44 0.26
C TYR A 100 13.06 5.55 1.22
N ALA A 101 14.17 6.16 0.80
CA ALA A 101 15.33 6.41 1.64
C ALA A 101 15.00 7.29 2.85
N ALA A 102 14.22 8.35 2.65
CA ALA A 102 13.74 9.22 3.74
C ALA A 102 12.87 8.44 4.75
N SER A 103 12.00 7.56 4.25
CA SER A 103 11.15 6.71 5.10
C SER A 103 11.96 5.68 5.89
N CYS A 104 12.99 5.07 5.28
CA CYS A 104 13.93 4.17 5.96
C CYS A 104 14.72 4.90 7.06
N ALA A 105 15.20 6.10 6.79
CA ALA A 105 15.90 6.94 7.78
C ALA A 105 14.97 7.31 8.95
N THR A 106 13.72 7.64 8.64
CA THR A 106 12.70 7.99 9.63
C THR A 106 12.35 6.79 10.52
N LEU A 107 12.16 5.60 9.96
CA LEU A 107 11.92 4.39 10.75
C LEU A 107 13.13 4.02 11.62
N THR A 108 14.35 4.16 11.07
CA THR A 108 15.59 4.00 11.85
C THR A 108 15.65 4.99 13.03
N GLY A 109 15.29 6.24 12.77
CA GLY A 109 15.14 7.28 13.80
C GLY A 109 14.06 6.93 14.84
N ALA A 110 12.95 6.33 14.44
CA ALA A 110 11.90 5.90 15.36
C ALA A 110 12.43 4.89 16.39
N PHE A 111 13.23 3.90 15.98
CA PHE A 111 13.82 2.89 16.85
C PHE A 111 15.12 3.33 17.56
N ALA A 112 15.61 4.56 17.35
CA ALA A 112 16.84 5.04 17.98
C ALA A 112 16.91 4.89 19.52
N PRO A 113 15.82 4.97 20.31
CA PRO A 113 15.87 4.77 21.76
C PRO A 113 16.33 3.37 22.18
N VAL A 114 16.11 2.35 21.35
CA VAL A 114 16.54 0.97 21.61
C VAL A 114 17.73 0.54 20.76
N LEU A 115 18.25 1.44 19.94
CA LEU A 115 19.45 1.29 19.12
C LEU A 115 20.46 2.39 19.47
N PRO A 116 21.08 2.38 20.68
CA PRO A 116 21.92 3.49 21.12
C PRO A 116 23.17 3.66 20.27
N GLU A 117 23.77 2.60 19.77
CA GLU A 117 24.98 2.61 18.96
C GLU A 117 24.69 3.05 17.52
N ARG A 118 25.51 3.96 16.96
CA ARG A 118 25.36 4.45 15.59
C ARG A 118 25.54 3.35 14.54
N LYS A 119 26.45 2.38 14.78
CA LYS A 119 26.62 1.22 13.90
C LYS A 119 25.34 0.40 13.74
N LYS A 120 24.54 0.21 14.81
CA LYS A 120 23.28 -0.52 14.76
C LYS A 120 22.22 0.25 13.95
N LYS A 121 22.17 1.58 14.10
CA LYS A 121 21.31 2.46 13.27
C LYS A 121 21.73 2.39 11.80
N PHE A 122 23.03 2.42 11.53
CA PHE A 122 23.54 2.32 10.16
C PHE A 122 23.17 0.97 9.52
N ILE A 123 23.31 -0.15 10.25
CA ILE A 123 22.93 -1.48 9.75
C ILE A 123 21.43 -1.55 9.45
N LEU A 124 20.57 -1.05 10.36
CA LEU A 124 19.12 -1.02 10.12
C LEU A 124 18.79 -0.18 8.90
N TYR A 125 19.36 1.03 8.80
CA TYR A 125 19.15 1.91 7.65
C TYR A 125 19.60 1.26 6.35
N ALA A 126 20.81 0.71 6.30
CA ALA A 126 21.36 0.05 5.12
C ALA A 126 20.51 -1.16 4.70
N ALA A 127 20.11 -1.99 5.66
CA ALA A 127 19.25 -3.15 5.41
C ALA A 127 17.88 -2.74 4.83
N LEU A 128 17.28 -1.66 5.29
CA LEU A 128 16.04 -1.15 4.73
C LEU A 128 16.25 -0.52 3.36
N LEU A 129 17.27 0.33 3.21
CA LEU A 129 17.55 1.08 1.99
C LEU A 129 17.80 0.18 0.78
N TYR A 130 18.55 -0.90 0.97
CA TYR A 130 18.91 -1.85 -0.08
C TYR A 130 17.93 -3.02 -0.21
N ASN A 131 16.72 -2.90 0.33
CA ASN A 131 15.64 -3.85 0.10
C ASN A 131 15.46 -4.12 -1.41
N PRO A 132 15.59 -5.36 -1.89
CA PRO A 132 15.48 -5.68 -3.31
C PRO A 132 14.11 -5.35 -3.90
N ALA A 133 13.04 -5.49 -3.13
CA ALA A 133 11.70 -5.14 -3.57
C ALA A 133 11.57 -3.67 -4.00
N ALA A 134 12.39 -2.77 -3.45
CA ALA A 134 12.39 -1.35 -3.83
C ALA A 134 13.03 -1.08 -5.22
N THR A 135 13.63 -2.09 -5.86
CA THR A 135 14.24 -1.99 -7.21
C THR A 135 13.72 -3.08 -8.15
N ALA A 136 12.70 -3.80 -7.74
CA ALA A 136 12.07 -4.86 -8.52
C ALA A 136 11.26 -4.31 -9.71
N ALA A 137 10.98 -5.14 -10.69
CA ALA A 137 10.21 -4.78 -11.88
C ALA A 137 8.90 -4.05 -11.56
N PHE A 138 8.15 -4.53 -10.57
CA PHE A 138 6.89 -3.90 -10.15
C PHE A 138 7.06 -2.49 -9.52
N THR A 139 8.22 -2.19 -8.94
CA THR A 139 8.52 -0.84 -8.42
C THR A 139 8.95 0.12 -9.54
N LEU A 140 9.47 -0.41 -10.66
CA LEU A 140 9.81 0.38 -11.85
C LEU A 140 8.57 0.79 -12.65
N ARG A 141 7.45 0.09 -12.45
CA ARG A 141 6.16 0.39 -13.09
C ARG A 141 5.64 1.76 -12.63
N VAL A 142 5.02 2.52 -13.56
CA VAL A 142 4.40 3.82 -13.26
C VAL A 142 3.10 3.62 -12.51
N TYR A 143 3.22 3.07 -11.32
CA TYR A 143 2.08 2.74 -10.48
C TYR A 143 2.36 2.98 -8.99
N ARG A 144 1.29 2.97 -8.21
CA ARG A 144 1.25 3.33 -6.78
C ARG A 144 2.28 2.58 -5.92
N ASP A 145 2.65 1.37 -6.32
CA ASP A 145 3.60 0.53 -5.59
C ASP A 145 5.05 1.07 -5.58
N ASN A 146 5.35 2.06 -6.42
CA ASN A 146 6.63 2.80 -6.35
C ASN A 146 6.79 3.56 -5.03
N ILE A 147 5.69 4.16 -4.50
CA ILE A 147 5.74 4.98 -3.28
C ILE A 147 5.02 4.36 -2.09
N PHE A 148 4.07 3.46 -2.29
CA PHE A 148 3.22 2.92 -1.24
C PHE A 148 3.98 2.29 -0.07
N PRO A 149 5.05 1.48 -0.28
CA PRO A 149 5.87 0.97 0.82
C PRO A 149 6.51 2.07 1.66
N ALA A 150 6.98 3.14 1.01
CA ALA A 150 7.57 4.29 1.71
C ALA A 150 6.56 5.01 2.59
N LEU A 151 5.34 5.25 2.06
CA LEU A 151 4.25 5.88 2.81
C LEU A 151 3.83 5.02 4.02
N CYS A 152 3.73 3.70 3.85
CA CYS A 152 3.47 2.78 4.96
C CYS A 152 4.55 2.87 6.05
N LEU A 153 5.83 2.90 5.66
CA LEU A 153 6.93 3.06 6.61
C LEU A 153 6.84 4.37 7.41
N LEU A 154 6.35 5.47 6.82
CA LEU A 154 6.14 6.73 7.54
C LEU A 154 5.07 6.59 8.64
N VAL A 155 3.99 5.83 8.39
CA VAL A 155 2.97 5.54 9.41
C VAL A 155 3.59 4.77 10.56
N PHE A 156 4.27 3.65 10.26
CA PHE A 156 4.90 2.81 11.29
C PHE A 156 5.99 3.55 12.06
N ALA A 157 6.79 4.37 11.37
CA ALA A 157 7.79 5.21 11.99
C ALA A 157 7.17 6.29 12.90
N GLY A 158 6.12 6.95 12.43
CA GLY A 158 5.45 8.03 13.16
C GLY A 158 4.89 7.54 14.49
N ILE A 159 4.05 6.50 14.46
CA ILE A 159 3.44 6.01 15.72
C ILE A 159 4.47 5.34 16.62
N THR A 160 5.41 4.53 16.09
CA THR A 160 6.49 3.92 16.88
C THR A 160 7.40 4.98 17.49
N GLY A 161 7.79 5.99 16.71
CA GLY A 161 8.61 7.10 17.17
C GLY A 161 7.96 7.86 18.33
N TYR A 162 6.65 8.08 18.28
CA TYR A 162 5.89 8.64 19.40
C TYR A 162 5.85 7.69 20.59
N VAL A 163 5.46 6.43 20.39
CA VAL A 163 5.35 5.44 21.47
C VAL A 163 6.64 5.31 22.26
N LEU A 164 7.78 5.26 21.58
CA LEU A 164 9.09 5.13 22.24
C LEU A 164 9.54 6.42 22.95
N ARG A 165 8.95 7.59 22.62
CA ARG A 165 9.29 8.92 23.17
C ARG A 165 8.12 9.64 23.83
N CYS A 166 7.01 8.98 24.12
CA CYS A 166 5.77 9.62 24.61
C CYS A 166 5.96 10.41 25.93
N THR A 167 7.06 10.16 26.63
CA THR A 167 7.49 10.92 27.81
C THR A 167 8.08 12.29 27.46
N ASN A 168 8.52 12.52 26.22
CA ASN A 168 9.11 13.78 25.76
C ASN A 168 8.03 14.69 25.13
N LYS A 169 8.01 15.97 25.48
CA LYS A 169 7.06 16.95 24.92
C LYS A 169 7.28 17.19 23.42
N LYS A 170 8.51 17.04 22.91
CA LYS A 170 8.86 17.22 21.49
C LYS A 170 8.41 16.06 20.61
N ALA A 171 7.85 14.97 21.19
CA ALA A 171 7.42 13.81 20.42
C ALA A 171 6.19 14.04 19.52
N ILE A 172 5.51 15.19 19.63
CA ILE A 172 4.32 15.51 18.81
C ILE A 172 4.60 15.46 17.31
N GLY A 173 5.79 15.82 16.87
CA GLY A 173 6.18 15.73 15.45
C GLY A 173 6.04 14.32 14.86
N TRP A 174 6.21 13.30 15.69
CA TRP A 174 5.99 11.91 15.28
C TRP A 174 4.50 11.59 15.05
N LEU A 175 3.59 12.22 15.82
CA LEU A 175 2.14 12.07 15.61
C LEU A 175 1.67 12.81 14.36
N VAL A 176 2.23 14.00 14.09
CA VAL A 176 1.96 14.72 12.84
C VAL A 176 2.43 13.88 11.65
N LEU A 177 3.64 13.33 11.71
CA LEU A 177 4.17 12.43 10.68
C LEU A 177 3.28 11.19 10.49
N CYS A 178 2.82 10.58 11.59
CA CYS A 178 1.87 9.46 11.53
C CYS A 178 0.58 9.87 10.82
N GLY A 179 0.01 11.04 11.14
CA GLY A 179 -1.21 11.56 10.52
C GLY A 179 -1.04 11.85 9.02
N VAL A 180 0.07 12.47 8.62
CA VAL A 180 0.41 12.67 7.21
C VAL A 180 0.58 11.33 6.50
N GLY A 181 1.32 10.39 7.11
CA GLY A 181 1.48 9.03 6.58
C GLY A 181 0.14 8.32 6.40
N LEU A 182 -0.75 8.35 7.40
CA LEU A 182 -2.10 7.78 7.31
C LEU A 182 -2.90 8.41 6.16
N GLY A 183 -2.88 9.74 6.04
CA GLY A 183 -3.56 10.47 4.98
C GLY A 183 -3.06 10.07 3.60
N THR A 184 -1.75 10.08 3.40
CA THR A 184 -1.14 9.74 2.10
C THR A 184 -1.26 8.26 1.75
N VAL A 185 -1.15 7.34 2.72
CA VAL A 185 -1.40 5.90 2.51
C VAL A 185 -2.84 5.67 2.04
N TYR A 186 -3.83 6.24 2.74
CA TYR A 186 -5.23 6.11 2.38
C TYR A 186 -5.54 6.76 1.02
N LEU A 187 -5.06 7.98 0.78
CA LEU A 187 -5.26 8.69 -0.50
C LEU A 187 -4.48 8.06 -1.67
N CYS A 188 -3.48 7.22 -1.39
CA CYS A 188 -2.72 6.50 -2.41
C CYS A 188 -3.40 5.18 -2.83
N ARG A 189 -4.01 4.45 -1.89
CA ARG A 189 -4.65 3.15 -2.16
C ARG A 189 -5.88 2.94 -1.28
N GLU A 190 -6.90 2.38 -1.87
CA GLU A 190 -8.20 2.06 -1.24
C GLU A 190 -8.04 1.09 -0.07
N ASP A 191 -7.09 0.17 -0.20
CA ASP A 191 -6.76 -0.82 0.82
C ASP A 191 -5.84 -0.28 1.94
N GLY A 192 -5.48 1.02 1.90
CA GLY A 192 -4.61 1.66 2.88
C GLY A 192 -5.09 1.60 4.34
N ILE A 193 -6.34 1.20 4.56
CA ILE A 193 -6.91 0.99 5.90
C ILE A 193 -6.17 -0.10 6.71
N TRP A 194 -5.46 -1.00 6.06
CA TRP A 194 -4.76 -2.12 6.70
C TRP A 194 -3.72 -1.70 7.76
N VAL A 195 -3.23 -0.47 7.74
CA VAL A 195 -2.23 0.02 8.72
C VAL A 195 -2.85 0.40 10.07
N TRP A 196 -4.18 0.59 10.14
CA TRP A 196 -4.87 1.05 11.35
C TRP A 196 -4.76 0.13 12.56
N PRO A 197 -4.83 -1.21 12.45
CA PRO A 197 -4.66 -2.09 13.61
C PRO A 197 -3.36 -1.82 14.36
N PHE A 198 -2.25 -1.60 13.65
CA PHE A 198 -0.98 -1.25 14.28
C PHE A 198 -1.04 0.10 15.01
N VAL A 199 -1.63 1.11 14.38
CA VAL A 199 -1.75 2.46 14.97
C VAL A 199 -2.59 2.42 16.24
N LEU A 200 -3.72 1.69 16.23
CA LEU A 200 -4.61 1.54 17.39
C LEU A 200 -3.92 0.81 18.55
N VAL A 201 -3.27 -0.32 18.27
CA VAL A 201 -2.50 -1.07 19.29
C VAL A 201 -1.36 -0.22 19.85
N ALA A 202 -0.61 0.46 18.98
CA ALA A 202 0.48 1.33 19.38
C ALA A 202 -0.01 2.54 20.21
N ALA A 203 -1.17 3.12 19.88
CA ALA A 203 -1.82 4.15 20.69
C ALA A 203 -2.20 3.59 22.08
N GLY A 204 -2.73 2.37 22.17
CA GLY A 204 -2.99 1.69 23.44
C GLY A 204 -1.72 1.50 24.28
N VAL A 205 -0.61 1.11 23.64
CA VAL A 205 0.70 0.99 24.30
C VAL A 205 1.19 2.37 24.80
N ALA A 206 1.00 3.43 24.02
CA ALA A 206 1.34 4.78 24.45
C ALA A 206 0.52 5.22 25.68
N ILE A 207 -0.79 4.98 25.66
CA ILE A 207 -1.69 5.25 26.80
C ILE A 207 -1.25 4.46 28.03
N TRP A 208 -0.95 3.17 27.88
CA TRP A 208 -0.44 2.32 28.97
C TRP A 208 0.87 2.85 29.55
N ARG A 209 1.84 3.28 28.72
CA ARG A 209 3.08 3.89 29.16
C ARG A 209 2.84 5.20 29.91
N LEU A 210 2.01 6.09 29.35
CA LEU A 210 1.67 7.39 29.98
C LEU A 210 0.94 7.21 31.33
N ALA A 211 0.06 6.20 31.44
CA ALA A 211 -0.63 5.88 32.69
C ALA A 211 0.33 5.49 33.82
N ARG A 212 1.44 4.82 33.48
CA ARG A 212 2.48 4.38 34.44
C ARG A 212 3.50 5.44 34.82
N MET A 213 3.47 6.62 34.19
CA MET A 213 4.37 7.71 34.55
C MET A 213 4.02 8.29 35.93
N ASN A 214 5.05 8.75 36.64
CA ASN A 214 4.86 9.49 37.91
C ASN A 214 4.61 10.98 37.62
N GLU A 215 3.44 11.28 37.01
CA GLU A 215 2.99 12.64 36.70
C GLU A 215 1.55 12.87 37.18
N THR A 216 1.15 14.15 37.31
CA THR A 216 -0.23 14.51 37.65
C THR A 216 -1.24 14.02 36.60
N ARG A 217 -2.46 13.66 37.05
CA ARG A 217 -3.54 13.18 36.17
C ARG A 217 -3.78 14.11 34.98
N ARG A 218 -3.77 15.44 35.24
CA ARG A 218 -3.98 16.45 34.18
C ARG A 218 -2.91 16.41 33.08
N LYS A 219 -1.63 16.21 33.44
CA LYS A 219 -0.52 16.09 32.46
C LYS A 219 -0.63 14.82 31.67
N LYS A 220 -0.97 13.68 32.32
CA LYS A 220 -1.21 12.39 31.63
C LYS A 220 -2.31 12.53 30.60
N LEU A 221 -3.50 13.05 30.99
CA LEU A 221 -4.64 13.23 30.09
C LEU A 221 -4.30 14.15 28.90
N ARG A 222 -3.58 15.27 29.15
CA ARG A 222 -3.13 16.14 28.05
C ARG A 222 -2.24 15.41 27.07
N ARG A 223 -1.31 14.54 27.53
CA ARG A 223 -0.43 13.75 26.63
C ARG A 223 -1.19 12.65 25.89
N MET A 224 -2.19 12.03 26.51
CA MET A 224 -3.08 11.08 25.86
C MET A 224 -3.91 11.75 24.77
N ALA A 225 -4.43 12.96 25.06
CA ALA A 225 -5.17 13.75 24.08
C ALA A 225 -4.34 14.13 22.84
N LEU A 226 -3.01 14.24 22.96
CA LEU A 226 -2.14 14.47 21.80
C LEU A 226 -2.21 13.36 20.74
N LEU A 227 -2.59 12.13 21.12
CA LEU A 227 -2.78 11.04 20.15
C LEU A 227 -3.82 11.39 19.08
N PHE A 228 -4.82 12.21 19.42
CA PHE A 228 -5.80 12.70 18.44
C PHE A 228 -5.18 13.64 17.38
N ALA A 229 -3.96 14.15 17.60
CA ALA A 229 -3.29 14.96 16.58
C ALA A 229 -3.06 14.18 15.28
N SER A 230 -2.71 12.87 15.36
CA SER A 230 -2.56 12.04 14.16
C SER A 230 -3.88 11.85 13.42
N VAL A 231 -4.99 11.69 14.15
CA VAL A 231 -6.34 11.59 13.57
C VAL A 231 -6.77 12.93 12.96
N GLY A 232 -6.48 14.04 13.65
CA GLY A 232 -6.77 15.38 13.13
C GLY A 232 -6.03 15.70 11.84
N VAL A 233 -4.73 15.36 11.76
CA VAL A 233 -3.94 15.53 10.53
C VAL A 233 -4.43 14.61 9.42
N PHE A 234 -4.73 13.35 9.73
CA PHE A 234 -5.36 12.42 8.78
C PHE A 234 -6.65 13.00 8.20
N ALA A 235 -7.57 13.45 9.07
CA ALA A 235 -8.83 14.05 8.65
C ALA A 235 -8.62 15.31 7.80
N ALA A 236 -7.63 16.15 8.15
CA ALA A 236 -7.28 17.32 7.35
C ALA A 236 -6.78 16.96 5.95
N CYS A 237 -5.96 15.91 5.80
CA CYS A 237 -5.53 15.41 4.48
C CYS A 237 -6.73 14.96 3.63
N LEU A 238 -7.66 14.18 4.21
CA LEU A 238 -8.84 13.72 3.48
C LEU A 238 -9.78 14.88 3.14
N SER A 239 -9.98 15.81 4.08
CA SER A 239 -10.83 16.98 3.86
C SER A 239 -10.27 17.91 2.78
N ALA A 240 -8.95 18.08 2.73
CA ALA A 240 -8.31 18.85 1.67
C ALA A 240 -8.52 18.20 0.30
N TRP A 241 -8.36 16.88 0.20
CA TRP A 241 -8.61 16.13 -1.04
C TRP A 241 -10.07 16.19 -1.45
N ALA A 242 -11.00 15.89 -0.54
CA ALA A 242 -12.43 15.96 -0.78
C ALA A 242 -12.88 17.41 -1.12
N GLY A 243 -12.24 18.42 -0.53
CA GLY A 243 -12.45 19.84 -0.85
C GLY A 243 -12.07 20.18 -2.29
N MET A 244 -10.97 19.63 -2.80
CA MET A 244 -10.61 19.77 -4.22
C MET A 244 -11.64 19.08 -5.12
N ASN A 245 -12.09 17.86 -4.78
CA ASN A 245 -13.15 17.19 -5.53
C ASN A 245 -14.48 17.97 -5.47
N GLN A 246 -14.79 18.61 -4.33
CA GLN A 246 -15.95 19.51 -4.23
C GLN A 246 -15.82 20.72 -5.14
N LEU A 247 -14.62 21.31 -5.23
CA LEU A 247 -14.38 22.50 -6.05
C LEU A 247 -14.51 22.20 -7.54
N PHE A 248 -13.96 21.09 -8.01
CA PHE A 248 -13.91 20.75 -9.44
C PHE A 248 -15.12 19.94 -9.92
N TYR A 249 -15.67 19.06 -9.07
CA TYR A 249 -16.74 18.12 -9.47
C TYR A 249 -18.03 18.29 -8.66
N GLY A 250 -18.05 19.20 -7.66
CA GLY A 250 -19.25 19.46 -6.85
C GLY A 250 -19.58 18.33 -5.86
N ARG A 251 -18.62 17.46 -5.51
CA ARG A 251 -18.78 16.37 -4.53
C ARG A 251 -17.68 16.37 -3.48
N PHE A 252 -18.08 16.39 -2.20
CA PHE A 252 -17.14 16.27 -1.08
C PHE A 252 -16.88 14.79 -0.73
N VAL A 253 -16.10 14.11 -1.59
CA VAL A 253 -15.72 12.70 -1.42
C VAL A 253 -14.25 12.50 -1.80
N VAL A 254 -13.62 11.46 -1.28
CA VAL A 254 -12.26 11.07 -1.70
C VAL A 254 -12.31 10.34 -3.05
N SER A 255 -13.19 9.35 -3.16
CA SER A 255 -13.45 8.59 -4.40
C SER A 255 -14.82 7.94 -4.31
N ASP A 256 -15.35 7.48 -5.45
CA ASP A 256 -16.59 6.70 -5.47
C ASP A 256 -16.44 5.35 -4.79
N PHE A 257 -15.25 4.73 -4.85
CA PHE A 257 -14.97 3.47 -4.14
C PHE A 257 -15.22 3.58 -2.63
N SER A 258 -14.94 4.75 -2.04
CA SER A 258 -15.20 5.03 -0.62
C SER A 258 -16.53 5.76 -0.37
N SER A 259 -17.34 6.03 -1.41
CA SER A 259 -18.61 6.71 -1.25
C SER A 259 -19.71 5.78 -0.73
N SER A 260 -20.61 6.34 0.09
CA SER A 260 -21.75 5.59 0.64
C SER A 260 -22.73 5.13 -0.43
N GLU A 261 -22.94 5.94 -1.47
CA GLU A 261 -23.92 5.71 -2.52
C GLU A 261 -23.53 4.53 -3.43
N PHE A 262 -22.27 4.53 -3.90
CA PHE A 262 -21.77 3.42 -4.71
C PHE A 262 -21.70 2.12 -3.91
N ASN A 263 -21.22 2.17 -2.67
CA ASN A 263 -21.17 1.00 -1.78
C ASN A 263 -22.57 0.45 -1.49
N ALA A 264 -23.57 1.31 -1.33
CA ALA A 264 -24.96 0.90 -1.12
C ALA A 264 -25.55 0.23 -2.37
N ALA A 265 -25.31 0.79 -3.57
CA ALA A 265 -25.78 0.21 -4.83
C ALA A 265 -25.12 -1.14 -5.12
N TYR A 266 -23.80 -1.21 -5.01
CA TYR A 266 -23.06 -2.46 -5.19
C TYR A 266 -23.49 -3.51 -4.16
N GLY A 267 -23.66 -3.10 -2.89
CA GLY A 267 -24.15 -3.98 -1.83
C GLY A 267 -25.58 -4.48 -2.08
N ALA A 268 -26.46 -3.65 -2.59
CA ALA A 268 -27.85 -4.04 -2.93
C ALA A 268 -27.86 -5.08 -4.06
N LEU A 269 -27.04 -4.91 -5.11
CA LEU A 269 -26.93 -5.88 -6.20
C LEU A 269 -26.33 -7.22 -5.71
N THR A 270 -25.32 -7.17 -4.86
CA THR A 270 -24.61 -8.37 -4.39
C THR A 270 -25.31 -9.11 -3.27
N ARG A 271 -26.50 -8.65 -2.82
CA ARG A 271 -27.34 -9.40 -1.87
C ARG A 271 -28.30 -10.39 -2.57
N LEU A 272 -28.47 -10.30 -3.90
CA LEU A 272 -29.28 -11.25 -4.66
C LEU A 272 -28.64 -12.66 -4.57
N GLU A 273 -29.51 -13.67 -4.34
CA GLU A 273 -29.10 -15.08 -4.20
C GLU A 273 -29.46 -15.93 -5.42
N ALA A 274 -30.16 -15.36 -6.41
CA ALA A 274 -30.56 -16.06 -7.61
C ALA A 274 -29.32 -16.59 -8.39
N GLY A 275 -29.23 -17.92 -8.53
CA GLY A 275 -28.19 -18.58 -9.30
C GLY A 275 -26.81 -18.62 -8.66
N GLN A 276 -26.69 -18.34 -7.37
CA GLN A 276 -25.48 -18.62 -6.60
C GLN A 276 -25.43 -20.12 -6.26
N GLU A 277 -25.27 -20.96 -7.26
CA GLU A 277 -25.01 -22.38 -7.08
C GLU A 277 -23.54 -22.58 -6.74
N GLU A 278 -23.25 -23.61 -5.91
CA GLU A 278 -21.92 -23.98 -5.44
C GLU A 278 -21.10 -24.60 -6.58
N ASP A 279 -20.61 -23.78 -7.47
CA ASP A 279 -19.72 -24.19 -8.55
C ASP A 279 -18.29 -24.28 -8.02
N GLY A 280 -17.92 -24.98 -7.06
CA GLY A 280 -16.57 -25.34 -6.60
C GLY A 280 -15.43 -24.29 -6.81
N ASP A 281 -15.72 -23.20 -7.52
CA ASP A 281 -14.83 -22.08 -7.76
C ASP A 281 -14.91 -21.07 -6.59
N LEU A 282 -13.75 -20.70 -6.09
CA LEU A 282 -13.64 -19.76 -4.97
C LEU A 282 -13.80 -18.31 -5.43
N ILE A 283 -13.74 -18.02 -6.74
CA ILE A 283 -13.92 -16.67 -7.26
C ILE A 283 -15.40 -16.28 -7.17
N GLN A 284 -15.71 -15.27 -6.39
CA GLN A 284 -17.09 -14.83 -6.23
C GLN A 284 -17.63 -14.15 -7.48
N ILE A 285 -18.87 -14.47 -7.81
CA ILE A 285 -19.68 -13.76 -8.81
C ILE A 285 -20.62 -12.83 -8.02
N PRO A 286 -20.37 -11.51 -8.00
CA PRO A 286 -21.16 -10.59 -7.17
C PRO A 286 -22.64 -10.51 -7.56
N LEU A 287 -22.92 -10.65 -8.86
CA LEU A 287 -24.26 -10.67 -9.44
C LEU A 287 -24.28 -11.62 -10.62
N THR A 288 -24.88 -12.78 -10.46
CA THR A 288 -24.95 -13.83 -11.46
C THR A 288 -25.79 -13.43 -12.66
N GLN A 289 -25.66 -14.14 -13.78
CA GLN A 289 -26.52 -13.95 -14.96
C GLN A 289 -28.01 -14.14 -14.61
N LYS A 290 -28.34 -15.17 -13.82
CA LYS A 290 -29.70 -15.38 -13.30
C LYS A 290 -30.18 -14.20 -12.43
N GLY A 291 -29.30 -13.64 -11.58
CA GLY A 291 -29.59 -12.44 -10.79
C GLY A 291 -29.83 -11.20 -11.67
N ARG A 292 -29.03 -11.00 -12.74
CA ARG A 292 -29.25 -9.94 -13.72
C ARG A 292 -30.60 -10.11 -14.42
N GLN A 293 -30.90 -11.32 -14.87
CA GLN A 293 -32.18 -11.64 -15.52
C GLN A 293 -33.38 -11.38 -14.59
N ALA A 294 -33.30 -11.79 -13.33
CA ALA A 294 -34.35 -11.52 -12.34
C ALA A 294 -34.60 -10.02 -12.15
N LEU A 295 -33.55 -9.18 -12.15
CA LEU A 295 -33.68 -7.71 -12.11
C LEU A 295 -34.37 -7.14 -13.35
N TYR A 296 -34.09 -7.69 -14.56
CA TYR A 296 -34.76 -7.28 -15.79
C TYR A 296 -36.23 -7.68 -15.80
N GLU A 297 -36.56 -8.87 -15.34
CA GLU A 297 -37.94 -9.36 -15.23
C GLU A 297 -38.76 -8.59 -14.17
N ALA A 298 -38.12 -8.22 -13.06
CA ALA A 298 -38.69 -7.33 -12.05
C ALA A 298 -38.84 -5.87 -12.55
N LYS A 299 -38.40 -5.57 -13.78
CA LYS A 299 -38.42 -4.24 -14.40
C LYS A 299 -37.75 -3.16 -13.57
N SER A 300 -36.64 -3.50 -12.89
CA SER A 300 -35.81 -2.49 -12.23
C SER A 300 -35.39 -1.41 -13.23
N LYS A 301 -35.90 -0.20 -13.07
CA LYS A 301 -35.69 0.90 -14.01
C LYS A 301 -34.23 1.24 -14.19
N TYR A 302 -33.53 1.39 -13.07
CA TYR A 302 -32.13 1.83 -13.07
C TYR A 302 -31.17 0.72 -13.49
N PHE A 303 -31.46 -0.54 -13.15
CA PHE A 303 -30.61 -1.66 -13.57
C PHE A 303 -30.90 -2.07 -15.02
N THR A 304 -32.15 -2.10 -15.46
CA THR A 304 -32.52 -2.46 -16.84
C THR A 304 -31.92 -1.49 -17.86
N ALA A 305 -31.69 -0.24 -17.48
CA ALA A 305 -30.99 0.73 -18.33
C ALA A 305 -29.55 0.32 -18.70
N LEU A 306 -28.94 -0.59 -17.93
CA LEU A 306 -27.60 -1.11 -18.19
C LEU A 306 -27.59 -2.34 -19.10
N LYS A 307 -28.75 -2.98 -19.34
CA LYS A 307 -28.89 -4.22 -20.12
C LYS A 307 -28.21 -4.17 -21.48
N PRO A 308 -28.36 -3.07 -22.31
CA PRO A 308 -27.74 -3.02 -23.62
C PRO A 308 -26.22 -3.17 -23.61
N TRP A 309 -25.58 -2.91 -22.46
CA TRP A 309 -24.14 -2.99 -22.26
C TRP A 309 -23.74 -4.28 -21.54
N LEU A 310 -24.35 -4.58 -20.41
CA LEU A 310 -23.98 -5.75 -19.59
C LEU A 310 -24.26 -7.09 -20.30
N GLU A 311 -25.16 -7.14 -21.28
CA GLU A 311 -25.47 -8.34 -22.05
C GLU A 311 -24.91 -8.28 -23.48
N ASP A 312 -24.12 -7.25 -23.82
CA ASP A 312 -23.41 -7.15 -25.08
C ASP A 312 -22.12 -7.98 -25.07
N ALA A 313 -21.92 -8.82 -26.09
CA ALA A 313 -20.80 -9.74 -26.16
C ALA A 313 -19.43 -9.03 -26.24
N ASP A 314 -19.33 -7.91 -26.95
CA ASP A 314 -18.09 -7.14 -27.08
C ASP A 314 -17.74 -6.44 -25.75
N PHE A 315 -18.75 -5.98 -25.03
CA PHE A 315 -18.58 -5.42 -23.70
C PHE A 315 -18.16 -6.50 -22.69
N GLN A 316 -18.80 -7.68 -22.72
CA GLN A 316 -18.51 -8.80 -21.84
C GLN A 316 -17.07 -9.31 -22.03
N ASN A 317 -16.55 -9.34 -23.25
CA ASN A 317 -15.19 -9.77 -23.56
C ASN A 317 -14.09 -9.02 -22.76
N GLY A 318 -14.39 -7.80 -22.30
CA GLY A 318 -13.44 -7.03 -21.48
C GLY A 318 -13.55 -7.24 -19.95
N TYR A 319 -14.62 -7.91 -19.47
CA TYR A 319 -14.93 -7.97 -18.03
C TYR A 319 -15.46 -9.30 -17.53
N ALA A 320 -16.17 -10.05 -18.36
CA ALA A 320 -16.81 -11.31 -18.00
C ALA A 320 -15.94 -12.52 -18.38
N ASN A 321 -16.23 -13.64 -17.75
CA ASN A 321 -15.70 -14.92 -18.20
C ASN A 321 -16.31 -15.25 -19.58
N SER A 322 -15.47 -15.53 -20.58
CA SER A 322 -15.88 -15.75 -21.97
C SER A 322 -16.76 -17.01 -22.17
N GLU A 323 -16.68 -17.99 -21.26
CA GLU A 323 -17.43 -19.23 -21.35
C GLU A 323 -18.80 -19.13 -20.68
N THR A 324 -18.88 -18.43 -19.55
CA THR A 324 -20.09 -18.38 -18.72
C THR A 324 -20.86 -17.07 -18.84
N GLY A 325 -20.24 -15.99 -19.34
CA GLY A 325 -20.81 -14.65 -19.33
C GLY A 325 -20.95 -14.01 -17.94
N GLU A 326 -20.34 -14.66 -16.91
CA GLU A 326 -20.37 -14.18 -15.54
C GLU A 326 -19.26 -13.17 -15.28
N TYR A 327 -19.57 -12.16 -14.45
CA TYR A 327 -18.64 -11.12 -14.06
C TYR A 327 -17.96 -11.47 -12.73
N PRO A 328 -16.66 -11.82 -12.71
CA PRO A 328 -15.92 -12.05 -11.48
C PRO A 328 -15.88 -10.79 -10.59
N ALA A 329 -15.74 -10.99 -9.28
CA ALA A 329 -15.69 -9.88 -8.31
C ALA A 329 -14.60 -8.84 -8.62
N GLY A 330 -13.47 -9.26 -9.19
CA GLY A 330 -12.39 -8.36 -9.59
C GLY A 330 -12.73 -7.43 -10.77
N SER A 331 -13.70 -7.77 -11.61
CA SER A 331 -14.08 -7.02 -12.82
C SER A 331 -15.47 -6.38 -12.75
N PHE A 332 -16.41 -6.91 -11.96
CA PHE A 332 -17.79 -6.42 -11.91
C PHE A 332 -17.89 -4.94 -11.52
N TYR A 333 -17.04 -4.49 -10.60
CA TYR A 333 -16.94 -3.07 -10.23
C TYR A 333 -16.76 -2.16 -11.46
N TRP A 334 -15.85 -2.54 -12.35
CA TRP A 334 -15.53 -1.77 -13.55
C TRP A 334 -16.62 -1.87 -14.60
N ALA A 335 -17.17 -3.07 -14.81
CA ALA A 335 -18.28 -3.31 -15.73
C ALA A 335 -19.50 -2.48 -15.37
N LEU A 336 -19.92 -2.47 -14.09
CA LEU A 336 -21.05 -1.69 -13.60
C LEU A 336 -20.87 -0.18 -13.84
N ARG A 337 -19.68 0.35 -13.54
CA ARG A 337 -19.37 1.77 -13.74
C ARG A 337 -19.39 2.16 -15.22
N ARG A 338 -18.74 1.35 -16.06
CA ARG A 338 -18.65 1.61 -17.50
C ARG A 338 -20.03 1.50 -18.18
N ALA A 339 -20.84 0.52 -17.81
CA ALA A 339 -22.21 0.40 -18.30
C ALA A 339 -23.05 1.61 -17.88
N ALA A 340 -22.94 2.07 -16.64
CA ALA A 340 -23.62 3.29 -16.18
C ALA A 340 -23.14 4.54 -16.93
N TRP A 341 -21.87 4.62 -17.30
CA TRP A 341 -21.34 5.71 -18.12
C TRP A 341 -21.94 5.70 -19.52
N TYR A 342 -21.96 4.56 -20.19
CA TYR A 342 -22.59 4.41 -21.51
C TYR A 342 -24.09 4.70 -21.47
N ALA A 343 -24.77 4.40 -20.37
CA ALA A 343 -26.18 4.76 -20.15
C ALA A 343 -26.40 6.25 -19.83
N GLY A 344 -25.33 7.08 -19.84
CA GLY A 344 -25.40 8.54 -19.66
C GLY A 344 -25.51 9.01 -18.21
N TYR A 345 -25.21 8.16 -17.23
CA TYR A 345 -25.30 8.54 -15.81
C TYR A 345 -24.05 9.25 -15.26
N TYR A 346 -22.97 9.32 -16.03
CA TYR A 346 -21.70 9.98 -15.63
C TYR A 346 -21.47 11.34 -16.30
N GLU A 347 -22.53 12.06 -16.72
CA GLU A 347 -22.39 13.42 -17.25
C GLU A 347 -21.88 14.41 -16.18
N THR A 348 -22.33 14.23 -14.94
CA THR A 348 -21.86 14.98 -13.78
C THR A 348 -21.74 14.05 -12.56
N ALA A 349 -20.88 14.42 -11.62
CA ALA A 349 -20.67 13.65 -10.39
C ALA A 349 -21.96 13.57 -9.54
N GLN A 350 -22.79 14.60 -9.55
CA GLN A 350 -24.09 14.61 -8.86
C GLN A 350 -25.09 13.66 -9.55
N LYS A 351 -25.08 13.58 -10.90
CA LYS A 351 -25.95 12.66 -11.63
C LYS A 351 -25.57 11.22 -11.33
N ALA A 352 -24.28 10.90 -11.32
CA ALA A 352 -23.78 9.58 -10.94
C ALA A 352 -24.15 9.22 -9.49
N GLN A 353 -24.00 10.17 -8.55
CA GLN A 353 -24.41 10.00 -7.17
C GLN A 353 -25.88 9.65 -7.03
N ARG A 354 -26.77 10.42 -7.68
CA ARG A 354 -28.21 10.17 -7.65
C ARG A 354 -28.53 8.79 -8.24
N TYR A 355 -27.94 8.47 -9.38
CA TYR A 355 -28.12 7.17 -10.02
C TYR A 355 -27.83 6.01 -9.08
N PHE A 356 -26.65 5.99 -8.40
CA PHE A 356 -26.32 4.92 -7.48
C PHE A 356 -27.19 4.92 -6.22
N THR A 357 -27.64 6.09 -5.75
CA THR A 357 -28.59 6.18 -4.65
C THR A 357 -29.94 5.56 -5.04
N ASP A 358 -30.46 5.93 -6.20
CA ASP A 358 -31.75 5.46 -6.70
C ASP A 358 -31.72 3.95 -7.02
N LEU A 359 -30.63 3.47 -7.64
CA LEU A 359 -30.38 2.05 -7.89
C LEU A 359 -30.37 1.25 -6.58
N ALA A 360 -29.66 1.73 -5.55
CA ALA A 360 -29.62 1.08 -4.25
C ALA A 360 -31.00 1.00 -3.60
N GLN A 361 -31.77 2.07 -3.65
CA GLN A 361 -33.12 2.13 -3.09
C GLN A 361 -34.08 1.19 -3.81
N GLU A 362 -34.08 1.23 -5.15
CA GLU A 362 -34.94 0.37 -5.98
C GLU A 362 -34.66 -1.12 -5.75
N VAL A 363 -33.38 -1.54 -5.86
CA VAL A 363 -33.02 -2.95 -5.68
C VAL A 363 -33.29 -3.43 -4.26
N ASN A 364 -32.99 -2.60 -3.24
CA ASN A 364 -33.32 -2.95 -1.87
C ASN A 364 -34.84 -3.08 -1.65
N ALA A 365 -35.65 -2.23 -2.26
CA ALA A 365 -37.12 -2.33 -2.15
C ALA A 365 -37.66 -3.62 -2.78
N LEU A 366 -37.14 -4.01 -3.97
CA LEU A 366 -37.49 -5.28 -4.63
C LEU A 366 -37.12 -6.50 -3.78
N CYS A 367 -35.94 -6.48 -3.17
CA CYS A 367 -35.50 -7.54 -2.28
C CYS A 367 -36.32 -7.62 -0.97
N ASP A 368 -36.59 -6.47 -0.35
CA ASP A 368 -37.27 -6.42 0.95
C ASP A 368 -38.78 -6.72 0.82
N SER A 369 -39.39 -6.51 -0.36
CA SER A 369 -40.75 -6.92 -0.65
C SER A 369 -40.91 -8.43 -0.95
N GLY A 370 -39.80 -9.16 -1.09
CA GLY A 370 -39.80 -10.57 -1.50
C GLY A 370 -40.01 -10.78 -3.00
N ALA A 371 -39.98 -9.71 -3.82
CA ALA A 371 -40.03 -9.83 -5.28
C ALA A 371 -38.76 -10.45 -5.86
N LEU A 372 -37.64 -10.33 -5.15
CA LEU A 372 -36.36 -10.94 -5.49
C LEU A 372 -35.82 -11.71 -4.26
N GLU A 373 -35.32 -12.92 -4.49
CA GLU A 373 -34.64 -13.70 -3.47
C GLU A 373 -33.28 -13.05 -3.12
N ALA A 374 -33.10 -12.71 -1.84
CA ALA A 374 -31.96 -11.94 -1.42
C ALA A 374 -31.59 -12.14 0.06
N GLY A 375 -30.32 -12.13 0.36
CA GLY A 375 -29.77 -12.11 1.71
C GLY A 375 -29.95 -10.77 2.44
N PRO A 376 -29.32 -10.61 3.60
CA PRO A 376 -29.41 -9.39 4.41
C PRO A 376 -28.86 -8.17 3.68
N ARG A 377 -29.34 -6.97 4.05
CA ARG A 377 -28.84 -5.70 3.51
C ARG A 377 -27.34 -5.57 3.77
N ARG A 378 -26.63 -5.13 2.76
CA ARG A 378 -25.19 -4.80 2.82
C ARG A 378 -24.87 -3.52 2.09
N SER A 379 -23.77 -2.87 2.49
CA SER A 379 -23.21 -1.68 1.83
C SER A 379 -21.70 -1.84 1.77
N SER A 380 -21.21 -2.64 0.82
CA SER A 380 -19.79 -2.96 0.67
C SER A 380 -19.50 -3.47 -0.73
N THR A 381 -18.35 -3.11 -1.27
CA THR A 381 -17.76 -3.69 -2.50
C THR A 381 -16.86 -4.90 -2.22
N ALA A 382 -16.56 -5.18 -0.95
CA ALA A 382 -15.72 -6.31 -0.59
C ALA A 382 -16.46 -7.65 -0.83
N PRO A 383 -15.73 -8.72 -1.22
CA PRO A 383 -16.29 -10.06 -1.31
C PRO A 383 -16.92 -10.52 0.01
N LYS A 384 -17.88 -11.44 -0.06
CA LYS A 384 -18.45 -12.05 1.15
C LYS A 384 -17.41 -12.94 1.81
N ILE A 385 -17.32 -12.90 3.14
CA ILE A 385 -16.42 -13.76 3.91
C ILE A 385 -17.21 -14.95 4.41
N THR A 386 -16.86 -16.15 3.96
CA THR A 386 -17.48 -17.41 4.38
C THR A 386 -16.42 -18.39 4.89
N PRO A 387 -16.77 -19.41 5.68
CA PRO A 387 -15.80 -20.34 6.26
C PRO A 387 -14.95 -21.10 5.25
N GLU A 388 -15.43 -21.32 4.02
CA GLU A 388 -14.74 -22.03 2.95
C GLU A 388 -13.45 -21.32 2.50
N TYR A 389 -13.37 -19.98 2.66
CA TYR A 389 -12.17 -19.21 2.35
C TYR A 389 -11.03 -19.38 3.35
N VAL A 390 -11.30 -19.88 4.57
CA VAL A 390 -10.28 -19.89 5.64
C VAL A 390 -9.04 -20.66 5.23
N LEU A 391 -9.20 -21.90 4.75
CA LEU A 391 -8.05 -22.74 4.40
C LEU A 391 -7.32 -22.27 3.13
N PRO A 392 -8.02 -21.94 2.02
CA PRO A 392 -7.38 -21.36 0.84
C PRO A 392 -6.64 -20.05 1.13
N VAL A 393 -7.22 -19.15 1.90
CA VAL A 393 -6.59 -17.87 2.29
C VAL A 393 -5.37 -18.09 3.18
N LEU A 394 -5.43 -19.02 4.13
CA LEU A 394 -4.26 -19.36 4.94
C LEU A 394 -3.14 -19.92 4.06
N LYS A 395 -3.45 -20.82 3.13
CA LYS A 395 -2.47 -21.40 2.20
C LYS A 395 -1.81 -20.30 1.35
N GLU A 396 -2.62 -19.47 0.68
CA GLU A 396 -2.13 -18.39 -0.17
C GLU A 396 -1.37 -17.31 0.65
N GLY A 397 -1.84 -17.00 1.84
CA GLY A 397 -1.14 -16.09 2.75
C GLY A 397 0.22 -16.59 3.21
N PHE A 398 0.36 -17.90 3.46
CA PHE A 398 1.67 -18.50 3.73
C PHE A 398 2.58 -18.47 2.50
N TYR A 399 2.08 -18.75 1.32
CA TYR A 399 2.84 -18.57 0.07
C TYR A 399 3.30 -17.13 -0.09
N SER A 400 2.41 -16.15 0.09
CA SER A 400 2.72 -14.73 0.03
C SER A 400 3.84 -14.33 0.99
N LEU A 401 3.80 -14.81 2.24
CA LEU A 401 4.86 -14.55 3.22
C LEU A 401 6.18 -15.23 2.82
N TRP A 402 6.11 -16.45 2.32
CA TRP A 402 7.28 -17.18 1.84
C TRP A 402 7.92 -16.46 0.65
N PHE A 403 7.14 -16.00 -0.32
CA PHE A 403 7.63 -15.22 -1.47
C PHE A 403 8.34 -13.95 -1.00
N CYS A 404 7.77 -13.23 -0.04
CA CYS A 404 8.42 -12.04 0.51
C CYS A 404 9.70 -12.36 1.27
N ALA A 405 9.71 -13.41 2.09
CA ALA A 405 10.88 -13.78 2.90
C ALA A 405 12.04 -14.32 2.04
N THR A 406 11.73 -14.97 0.92
CA THR A 406 12.71 -15.52 -0.03
C THR A 406 13.06 -14.54 -1.16
N MET A 407 12.50 -13.32 -1.15
CA MET A 407 12.70 -12.32 -2.21
C MET A 407 12.36 -12.84 -3.62
N GLN A 408 11.34 -13.68 -3.75
CA GLN A 408 10.86 -14.10 -5.07
C GLN A 408 10.23 -12.91 -5.79
N ASP A 409 10.32 -12.88 -7.11
CA ASP A 409 9.85 -11.82 -8.01
C ASP A 409 10.32 -10.39 -7.66
N THR A 410 11.40 -10.28 -6.89
CA THR A 410 12.04 -9.01 -6.54
C THR A 410 13.32 -8.76 -7.34
N ALA A 411 13.54 -9.50 -8.43
CA ALA A 411 14.69 -9.24 -9.29
C ALA A 411 14.59 -7.86 -9.94
N PRO A 412 15.71 -7.13 -10.05
CA PRO A 412 15.77 -5.99 -10.96
C PRO A 412 15.56 -6.51 -12.39
N TYR A 413 14.91 -5.72 -13.23
CA TYR A 413 14.56 -6.15 -14.58
C TYR A 413 15.33 -5.35 -15.63
N MET A 414 15.77 -6.06 -16.69
CA MET A 414 16.46 -5.53 -17.85
C MET A 414 15.98 -6.17 -19.16
N GLY A 415 14.74 -6.46 -19.31
CA GLY A 415 14.15 -6.90 -20.56
C GLY A 415 13.22 -5.83 -21.11
N GLY A 416 12.81 -5.88 -22.34
CA GLY A 416 11.79 -4.99 -22.89
C GLY A 416 10.42 -5.38 -22.34
N ILE A 417 10.00 -4.78 -21.24
CA ILE A 417 8.71 -5.03 -20.59
C ILE A 417 7.69 -3.91 -20.80
N SER A 418 8.12 -2.74 -21.24
CA SER A 418 7.21 -1.64 -21.59
C SER A 418 6.48 -1.97 -22.90
N VAL A 419 5.15 -1.80 -22.88
CA VAL A 419 4.26 -2.09 -24.02
C VAL A 419 3.42 -0.85 -24.31
N GLY A 420 3.49 -0.35 -25.54
CA GLY A 420 2.75 0.81 -26.01
C GLY A 420 3.33 1.38 -27.31
N ARG A 421 2.58 2.25 -27.98
CA ARG A 421 3.07 2.95 -29.18
C ARG A 421 4.14 3.96 -28.80
N ALA A 422 5.30 3.88 -29.48
CA ALA A 422 6.48 4.65 -29.12
C ALA A 422 6.24 6.18 -29.14
N GLU A 423 5.66 6.70 -30.21
CA GLU A 423 5.52 8.15 -30.42
C GLU A 423 4.34 8.75 -29.67
N ASP A 424 3.19 8.05 -29.65
CA ASP A 424 1.92 8.60 -29.12
C ASP A 424 1.76 8.39 -27.61
N GLN A 425 2.39 7.36 -27.04
CA GLN A 425 2.13 6.94 -25.66
C GLN A 425 3.40 6.94 -24.81
N ILE A 426 4.46 6.30 -25.29
CA ILE A 426 5.67 6.10 -24.47
C ILE A 426 6.50 7.39 -24.39
N GLN A 427 6.78 8.06 -25.52
CA GLN A 427 7.58 9.27 -25.52
C GLN A 427 6.99 10.41 -24.66
N PRO A 428 5.67 10.71 -24.71
CA PRO A 428 5.07 11.69 -23.80
C PRO A 428 5.21 11.32 -22.32
N MET A 429 5.15 10.02 -21.98
CA MET A 429 5.38 9.56 -20.61
C MET A 429 6.84 9.73 -20.19
N GLU A 430 7.82 9.43 -21.06
CA GLU A 430 9.24 9.62 -20.80
C GLU A 430 9.58 11.09 -20.54
N GLU A 431 9.03 11.99 -21.36
CA GLU A 431 9.23 13.43 -21.24
C GLU A 431 8.61 13.98 -19.96
N PHE A 432 7.41 13.54 -19.62
CA PHE A 432 6.71 13.96 -18.41
C PHE A 432 7.39 13.44 -17.13
N LEU A 433 7.85 12.19 -17.14
CA LEU A 433 8.41 11.50 -15.96
C LEU A 433 9.94 11.63 -15.85
N TYR A 434 10.59 12.26 -16.83
CA TYR A 434 12.06 12.36 -16.92
C TYR A 434 12.77 11.02 -16.74
N THR A 435 12.15 9.94 -17.20
CA THR A 435 12.63 8.57 -17.01
C THR A 435 12.41 7.79 -18.31
N ARG A 436 13.45 7.13 -18.80
CA ARG A 436 13.35 6.30 -20.01
C ARG A 436 12.56 5.04 -19.77
N ALA A 437 11.76 4.66 -20.75
CA ALA A 437 11.03 3.41 -20.76
C ALA A 437 11.95 2.23 -21.09
N ASN A 438 11.67 1.10 -20.48
CA ASN A 438 12.27 -0.17 -20.83
C ASN A 438 11.51 -0.77 -22.02
N LEU A 439 11.90 -0.42 -23.23
CA LEU A 439 11.26 -0.87 -24.46
C LEU A 439 11.88 -2.19 -24.95
N ALA A 440 11.07 -3.02 -25.60
CA ALA A 440 11.55 -4.14 -26.40
C ALA A 440 12.44 -3.59 -27.54
N ALA A 441 13.43 -4.38 -27.95
CA ALA A 441 14.28 -4.03 -29.09
C ALA A 441 13.43 -3.70 -30.32
N LYS A 442 13.86 -2.74 -31.12
CA LYS A 442 13.24 -2.47 -32.43
C LYS A 442 13.21 -3.74 -33.26
N ALA A 443 12.13 -3.94 -34.01
CA ALA A 443 12.01 -5.10 -34.90
C ALA A 443 13.28 -5.24 -35.78
N GLY A 444 13.94 -6.39 -35.68
CA GLY A 444 15.20 -6.70 -36.38
C GLY A 444 16.48 -6.60 -35.54
N THR A 445 16.40 -6.18 -34.26
CA THR A 445 17.52 -6.26 -33.31
C THR A 445 17.23 -7.28 -32.23
N ALA A 446 18.17 -8.19 -31.94
CA ALA A 446 17.93 -9.35 -31.09
C ALA A 446 17.77 -9.03 -29.59
N GLU A 447 18.23 -7.85 -29.12
CA GLU A 447 18.19 -7.49 -27.69
C GLU A 447 18.05 -5.97 -27.50
N PRO A 448 17.38 -5.52 -26.39
CA PRO A 448 17.41 -4.13 -25.99
C PRO A 448 18.86 -3.72 -25.72
N TYR A 449 19.27 -2.55 -26.25
CA TYR A 449 20.62 -2.06 -26.04
C TYR A 449 20.79 -1.49 -24.62
N TYR A 450 21.57 -2.19 -23.82
CA TYR A 450 21.99 -1.73 -22.49
C TYR A 450 23.48 -1.37 -22.52
N SER A 451 23.80 -0.21 -21.92
CA SER A 451 25.19 0.18 -21.72
C SER A 451 25.90 -0.78 -20.74
N PRO A 452 27.23 -0.94 -20.85
CA PRO A 452 27.99 -1.75 -19.87
C PRO A 452 27.76 -1.33 -18.43
N VAL A 453 27.53 -0.03 -18.17
CA VAL A 453 27.27 0.50 -16.83
C VAL A 453 25.89 0.07 -16.32
N GLN A 454 24.86 0.08 -17.19
CA GLN A 454 23.54 -0.44 -16.83
C GLN A 454 23.60 -1.93 -16.50
N MET A 455 24.34 -2.72 -17.29
CA MET A 455 24.57 -4.13 -17.01
C MET A 455 25.27 -4.33 -15.66
N ALA A 456 26.31 -3.56 -15.37
CA ALA A 456 27.01 -3.63 -14.09
C ALA A 456 26.08 -3.28 -12.92
N ALA A 457 25.27 -2.22 -13.02
CA ALA A 457 24.29 -1.84 -12.00
C ALA A 457 23.25 -2.95 -11.78
N TYR A 458 22.75 -3.57 -12.84
CA TYR A 458 21.84 -4.70 -12.78
C TYR A 458 22.45 -5.87 -11.99
N TYR A 459 23.66 -6.29 -12.33
CA TYR A 459 24.32 -7.40 -11.63
C TYR A 459 24.59 -7.10 -10.16
N VAL A 460 24.93 -5.84 -9.82
CA VAL A 460 25.05 -5.40 -8.42
C VAL A 460 23.71 -5.55 -7.68
N LEU A 461 22.60 -5.07 -8.25
CA LEU A 461 21.27 -5.17 -7.66
C LEU A 461 20.82 -6.64 -7.56
N LEU A 462 21.09 -7.45 -8.57
CA LEU A 462 20.80 -8.88 -8.56
C LEU A 462 21.62 -9.63 -7.48
N PHE A 463 22.87 -9.26 -7.30
CA PHE A 463 23.73 -9.82 -6.25
C PHE A 463 23.18 -9.46 -4.85
N ILE A 464 22.79 -8.20 -4.65
CA ILE A 464 22.14 -7.74 -3.40
C ILE A 464 20.87 -8.59 -3.14
N ARG A 465 20.01 -8.80 -4.16
CA ARG A 465 18.81 -9.64 -4.04
C ARG A 465 19.17 -11.06 -3.56
N LYS A 466 20.19 -11.68 -4.16
CA LYS A 466 20.62 -13.04 -3.77
C LYS A 466 21.06 -13.09 -2.29
N ILE A 467 21.77 -12.06 -1.82
CA ILE A 467 22.15 -11.95 -0.40
C ILE A 467 20.91 -11.90 0.48
N TYR A 468 19.91 -11.07 0.15
CA TYR A 468 18.70 -10.97 0.95
C TYR A 468 17.87 -12.27 0.92
N ALA A 469 17.77 -12.93 -0.21
CA ALA A 469 17.03 -14.18 -0.36
C ALA A 469 17.55 -15.29 0.58
N VAL A 470 18.87 -15.28 0.86
CA VAL A 470 19.50 -16.25 1.78
C VAL A 470 19.46 -15.76 3.23
N LEU A 471 19.81 -14.49 3.46
CA LEU A 471 20.03 -13.99 4.81
C LEU A 471 18.74 -13.61 5.54
N LEU A 472 17.69 -13.18 4.85
CA LEU A 472 16.48 -12.67 5.52
C LEU A 472 15.77 -13.74 6.33
N ILE A 473 15.63 -14.96 5.79
CA ILE A 473 15.00 -16.07 6.51
C ILE A 473 15.78 -16.41 7.78
N ALA A 474 17.11 -16.55 7.65
CA ALA A 474 17.96 -16.83 8.80
C ALA A 474 17.92 -15.69 9.85
N ALA A 475 17.91 -14.43 9.39
CA ALA A 475 17.80 -13.27 10.25
C ALA A 475 16.43 -13.18 10.95
N LEU A 476 15.33 -13.50 10.26
CA LEU A 476 13.99 -13.55 10.85
C LEU A 476 13.88 -14.66 11.90
N ALA A 477 14.36 -15.86 11.59
CA ALA A 477 14.39 -16.98 12.55
C ALA A 477 15.21 -16.63 13.79
N ALA A 478 16.42 -16.10 13.62
CA ALA A 478 17.26 -15.67 14.73
C ALA A 478 16.65 -14.51 15.53
N ALA A 479 15.99 -13.56 14.86
CA ALA A 479 15.29 -12.46 15.51
C ALA A 479 14.10 -12.97 16.34
N LEU A 480 13.29 -13.89 15.82
CA LEU A 480 12.20 -14.52 16.54
C LEU A 480 12.70 -15.28 17.77
N CYS A 481 13.71 -16.14 17.61
CA CYS A 481 14.33 -16.83 18.73
C CYS A 481 14.81 -15.84 19.81
N ARG A 482 15.46 -14.75 19.40
CA ARG A 482 15.93 -13.73 20.34
C ARG A 482 14.78 -12.98 21.01
N LEU A 483 13.73 -12.62 20.27
CA LEU A 483 12.55 -11.94 20.82
C LEU A 483 11.85 -12.81 21.88
N PHE A 484 11.73 -14.11 21.66
CA PHE A 484 11.20 -15.05 22.66
C PHE A 484 12.15 -15.22 23.85
N TYR A 485 13.45 -15.35 23.59
CA TYR A 485 14.45 -15.48 24.65
C TYR A 485 14.49 -14.29 25.62
N VAL A 486 14.27 -13.07 25.12
CA VAL A 486 14.31 -11.86 25.95
C VAL A 486 13.01 -11.56 26.71
N ILE A 487 11.92 -12.30 26.48
CA ILE A 487 10.65 -12.08 27.17
C ILE A 487 10.80 -12.00 28.68
N PRO A 488 11.44 -12.98 29.38
CA PRO A 488 11.58 -12.92 30.83
C PRO A 488 12.32 -11.66 31.29
N THR A 489 13.37 -11.26 30.56
CA THR A 489 14.18 -10.08 30.89
C THR A 489 13.39 -8.79 30.69
N VAL A 490 12.69 -8.64 29.57
CA VAL A 490 11.93 -7.43 29.21
C VAL A 490 10.69 -7.27 30.10
N TRP A 491 9.99 -8.37 30.43
CA TRP A 491 8.69 -8.29 31.10
C TRP A 491 8.76 -8.38 32.63
N LYS A 492 9.83 -8.95 33.20
CA LYS A 492 10.02 -9.06 34.66
C LYS A 492 10.18 -7.70 35.33
N ASP A 493 10.97 -6.80 34.74
CA ASP A 493 11.22 -5.47 35.29
C ASP A 493 10.09 -4.50 34.93
N ARG A 494 9.43 -3.93 35.95
CA ARG A 494 8.33 -2.96 35.76
C ARG A 494 8.81 -1.62 35.18
N ALA A 495 10.08 -1.27 35.37
CA ALA A 495 10.66 0.00 34.92
C ALA A 495 10.93 0.06 33.41
N GLN A 496 11.20 -1.08 32.77
CA GLN A 496 11.59 -1.16 31.34
C GLN A 496 10.43 -0.96 30.35
N THR A 497 9.68 0.15 30.49
CA THR A 497 8.49 0.41 29.63
C THR A 497 8.85 0.71 28.19
N CYS A 498 10.06 1.25 27.90
CA CYS A 498 10.53 1.54 26.56
C CYS A 498 10.86 0.25 25.79
N GLN A 499 11.58 -0.69 26.41
CA GLN A 499 11.94 -1.99 25.85
C GLN A 499 10.69 -2.83 25.57
N LYS A 500 9.69 -2.82 26.48
CA LYS A 500 8.40 -3.48 26.27
C LYS A 500 7.68 -2.91 25.06
N ALA A 501 7.62 -1.59 24.94
CA ALA A 501 7.01 -0.92 23.82
C ALA A 501 7.74 -1.22 22.49
N ALA A 502 9.06 -1.25 22.50
CA ALA A 502 9.85 -1.64 21.34
C ALA A 502 9.63 -3.10 20.94
N TRP A 503 9.58 -4.00 21.93
CA TRP A 503 9.27 -5.41 21.69
C TRP A 503 7.90 -5.58 21.04
N LEU A 504 6.87 -4.91 21.60
CA LEU A 504 5.53 -4.92 21.03
C LEU A 504 5.50 -4.31 19.62
N ALA A 505 6.28 -3.25 19.37
CA ALA A 505 6.36 -2.64 18.03
C ALA A 505 6.98 -3.63 17.02
N VAL A 506 8.04 -4.34 17.37
CA VAL A 506 8.67 -5.33 16.47
C VAL A 506 7.73 -6.50 16.21
N MET A 507 7.09 -7.06 17.24
CA MET A 507 6.07 -8.10 17.05
C MET A 507 4.88 -7.59 16.23
N GLY A 508 4.51 -6.33 16.42
CA GLY A 508 3.50 -5.66 15.63
C GLY A 508 3.87 -5.56 14.14
N LEU A 509 5.12 -5.24 13.80
CA LEU A 509 5.58 -5.22 12.41
C LEU A 509 5.45 -6.60 11.74
N ILE A 510 5.80 -7.68 12.47
CA ILE A 510 5.60 -9.05 12.00
C ILE A 510 4.11 -9.34 11.81
N GLY A 511 3.28 -9.01 12.81
CA GLY A 511 1.82 -9.16 12.73
C GLY A 511 1.21 -8.40 11.56
N MET A 512 1.70 -7.20 11.26
CA MET A 512 1.24 -6.42 10.11
C MET A 512 1.69 -7.01 8.78
N ALA A 513 2.88 -7.60 8.70
CA ALA A 513 3.31 -8.35 7.52
C ALA A 513 2.39 -9.55 7.25
N VAL A 514 2.04 -10.29 8.30
CA VAL A 514 1.08 -11.40 8.22
C VAL A 514 -0.31 -10.89 7.81
N LEU A 515 -0.81 -9.85 8.48
CA LEU A 515 -2.13 -9.28 8.17
C LEU A 515 -2.23 -8.83 6.71
N ARG A 516 -1.18 -8.14 6.21
CA ARG A 516 -1.14 -7.70 4.80
C ARG A 516 -1.15 -8.88 3.84
N ALA A 517 -0.36 -9.90 4.10
CA ALA A 517 -0.32 -11.12 3.29
C ALA A 517 -1.69 -11.83 3.26
N MET A 518 -2.34 -11.99 4.43
CA MET A 518 -3.66 -12.62 4.51
C MET A 518 -4.75 -11.78 3.81
N MET A 519 -4.69 -10.46 3.92
CA MET A 519 -5.64 -9.58 3.25
C MET A 519 -5.51 -9.66 1.72
N ILE A 520 -4.29 -9.65 1.18
CA ILE A 520 -4.06 -9.81 -0.26
C ILE A 520 -4.43 -11.21 -0.71
N ALA A 521 -4.11 -12.25 0.07
CA ALA A 521 -4.52 -13.62 -0.20
C ALA A 521 -6.05 -13.78 -0.27
N PHE A 522 -6.80 -13.11 0.61
CA PHE A 522 -8.27 -13.12 0.56
C PHE A 522 -8.79 -12.49 -0.74
N VAL A 523 -8.26 -11.33 -1.12
CA VAL A 523 -8.66 -10.66 -2.37
C VAL A 523 -8.29 -11.51 -3.59
N GLU A 524 -7.12 -12.14 -3.56
CA GLU A 524 -6.68 -13.05 -4.63
C GLU A 524 -7.62 -14.24 -4.78
N VAL A 525 -7.87 -14.97 -3.70
CA VAL A 525 -8.70 -16.18 -3.71
C VAL A 525 -10.16 -15.88 -4.04
N ALA A 526 -10.71 -14.75 -3.51
CA ALA A 526 -12.13 -14.44 -3.65
C ALA A 526 -12.47 -13.61 -4.91
N SER A 527 -11.47 -13.00 -5.59
CA SER A 527 -11.77 -12.03 -6.65
C SER A 527 -11.00 -12.22 -7.95
N PHE A 528 -9.75 -12.73 -7.91
CA PHE A 528 -8.88 -12.75 -9.08
C PHE A 528 -8.46 -14.14 -9.55
N GLY A 529 -8.01 -15.03 -8.65
CA GLY A 529 -7.59 -16.39 -8.98
C GLY A 529 -6.35 -16.51 -9.88
N ILE A 530 -5.50 -15.48 -9.89
CA ILE A 530 -4.31 -15.41 -10.77
C ILE A 530 -3.02 -15.85 -10.07
N GLY A 531 -3.07 -16.14 -8.76
CA GLY A 531 -1.95 -16.55 -7.93
C GLY A 531 -1.25 -15.37 -7.22
N THR A 532 -0.25 -15.69 -6.40
CA THR A 532 0.46 -14.69 -5.57
C THR A 532 1.00 -13.52 -6.37
N TYR A 533 0.51 -12.32 -6.11
CA TYR A 533 0.91 -11.11 -6.82
C TYR A 533 1.79 -10.21 -5.93
N VAL A 534 3.10 -10.39 -6.06
CA VAL A 534 4.11 -9.78 -5.16
C VAL A 534 4.08 -8.25 -5.18
N MET A 535 3.62 -7.61 -6.24
CA MET A 535 3.48 -6.15 -6.31
C MET A 535 2.62 -5.62 -5.15
N TYR A 536 1.47 -6.23 -4.87
CA TYR A 536 0.59 -5.81 -3.77
C TYR A 536 1.14 -6.14 -2.36
N LEU A 537 2.19 -6.98 -2.31
CA LEU A 537 2.95 -7.31 -1.11
C LEU A 537 4.21 -6.43 -0.92
N SER A 538 4.43 -5.44 -1.77
CA SER A 538 5.60 -4.56 -1.75
C SER A 538 5.89 -3.93 -0.38
N SER A 539 4.83 -3.64 0.41
CA SER A 539 4.95 -3.12 1.77
C SER A 539 5.35 -4.15 2.82
N VAL A 540 5.23 -5.47 2.54
CA VAL A 540 5.59 -6.54 3.48
C VAL A 540 7.10 -6.67 3.65
N HIS A 541 7.86 -6.57 2.55
CA HIS A 541 9.32 -6.73 2.56
C HIS A 541 10.04 -5.83 3.57
N PRO A 542 9.81 -4.49 3.58
CA PRO A 542 10.50 -3.64 4.54
C PRO A 542 10.07 -3.88 5.99
N LEU A 543 8.85 -4.40 6.24
CA LEU A 543 8.41 -4.76 7.59
C LEU A 543 9.17 -5.98 8.11
N LEU A 544 9.35 -7.03 7.28
CA LEU A 544 10.12 -8.21 7.63
C LEU A 544 11.60 -7.86 7.88
N ILE A 545 12.19 -7.01 7.02
CA ILE A 545 13.58 -6.54 7.18
C ILE A 545 13.72 -5.72 8.47
N ALA A 546 12.80 -4.80 8.75
CA ALA A 546 12.81 -4.00 9.96
C ALA A 546 12.69 -4.88 11.22
N ALA A 547 11.75 -5.83 11.22
CA ALA A 547 11.54 -6.75 12.31
C ALA A 547 12.77 -7.62 12.59
N ALA A 548 13.40 -8.18 11.54
CA ALA A 548 14.62 -8.95 11.65
C ALA A 548 15.77 -8.09 12.21
N ALA A 549 16.02 -6.93 11.62
CA ALA A 549 17.13 -6.08 12.00
C ALA A 549 16.97 -5.50 13.42
N VAL A 550 15.79 -4.97 13.78
CA VAL A 550 15.56 -4.43 15.13
C VAL A 550 15.53 -5.56 16.15
N GLY A 551 14.89 -6.70 15.85
CA GLY A 551 14.88 -7.88 16.72
C GLY A 551 16.30 -8.34 17.11
N LEU A 552 17.21 -8.32 16.14
CA LEU A 552 18.61 -8.72 16.36
C LEU A 552 19.50 -7.63 16.98
N LEU A 553 19.26 -6.36 16.69
CA LEU A 553 20.18 -5.27 17.04
C LEU A 553 19.78 -4.51 18.30
N ALA A 554 18.49 -4.52 18.68
CA ALA A 554 18.00 -3.73 19.81
C ALA A 554 18.61 -4.18 21.15
N VAL A 555 18.75 -3.21 22.05
CA VAL A 555 19.13 -3.44 23.45
C VAL A 555 17.87 -3.71 24.26
N TRP A 556 17.73 -4.94 24.75
CA TRP A 556 16.54 -5.43 25.46
C TRP A 556 16.66 -5.33 26.99
N LYS A 557 17.86 -5.03 27.51
CA LYS A 557 18.10 -4.77 28.94
C LYS A 557 18.75 -3.40 29.08
N GLU A 558 18.28 -2.57 29.99
CA GLU A 558 19.02 -1.36 30.35
C GLU A 558 20.33 -1.75 31.01
N GLU A 559 21.47 -1.25 30.50
CA GLU A 559 22.72 -1.27 31.20
C GLU A 559 22.65 -0.24 32.31
N GLU A 560 22.87 -0.63 33.55
CA GLU A 560 22.76 0.23 34.74
C GLU A 560 23.63 1.50 34.72
N ASN A 561 24.49 1.68 33.71
CA ASN A 561 25.47 2.77 33.59
C ASN A 561 25.53 3.44 32.22
N ALA A 562 24.41 3.57 31.46
CA ALA A 562 24.44 4.38 30.25
C ALA A 562 24.22 5.87 30.59
N PRO A 563 25.19 6.77 30.28
CA PRO A 563 25.00 8.21 30.50
C PRO A 563 23.80 8.68 29.67
N ALA A 564 22.95 9.51 30.29
CA ALA A 564 21.82 10.11 29.63
C ALA A 564 22.29 10.87 28.38
N VAL A 565 21.98 10.36 27.19
CA VAL A 565 22.28 11.04 25.94
C VAL A 565 21.32 12.20 25.82
N SER A 566 21.81 13.41 26.12
CA SER A 566 21.15 14.66 25.78
C SER A 566 21.05 14.76 24.25
N LEU A 567 19.84 14.75 23.73
CA LEU A 567 19.50 15.07 22.35
C LEU A 567 19.45 16.57 22.13
#